data_edc94b70c014bbe73ce2f8cee18163eb
#
_entry.id   edc94b70c014bbe73ce2f8cee18163eb
#
_cell.length_a   1.000
_cell.length_b   1.000
_cell.length_c   1.000
_cell.angle_alpha   90.00
_cell.angle_beta   90.00
_cell.angle_gamma   90.00
#
_symmetry.space_group_name_H-M   'P 1'
#
loop_
_entity.id
_entity.type
_entity.pdbx_description
1 polymer ?
#
loop_
_entity_poly.entity_id
_entity_poly.type
_entity_poly.pdbx_seq_one_letter_code
_entity_poly.pdbx_strand_id
1 'polypeptide(L)'
;IGGSDYFGTVHFSISKDFGKSWSEPKPIAALGRDPIPGRSDGLFAAVCDVTPQYHPETKTVIALGHVVFYKGKYFARKEQLSRYPVYVTRSADGEWSGRKILKWDDPRGKFIYTNNCGQRIVLPNGDIQMSFTFGPGEKNRMVSGVQATYDGNLLKVRDVGPPLKNEKGRGLLEPSITNFNDRFWITIRAEDNRGYVSVSEDGFNWDEKRPWCWEDGTPLEMSTTQQHW
;
A
#
# COMPACT_ATOMS: atom_id res chain seq x y z
N ILE A 1 1.90 -24.22 -4.73
CA ILE A 1 2.03 -22.76 -4.65
C ILE A 1 1.22 -22.18 -5.81
N GLY A 2 0.25 -21.30 -5.52
CA GLY A 2 -0.48 -20.54 -6.55
C GLY A 2 0.44 -19.59 -7.30
N GLY A 3 -0.03 -18.95 -8.38
CA GLY A 3 0.73 -17.94 -9.13
C GLY A 3 1.04 -16.68 -8.30
N SER A 4 1.64 -15.68 -8.93
CA SER A 4 2.06 -14.42 -8.31
C SER A 4 0.97 -13.66 -7.55
N ASP A 5 -0.29 -13.85 -7.92
CA ASP A 5 -1.44 -13.19 -7.29
C ASP A 5 -2.16 -14.09 -6.27
N TYR A 6 -1.48 -15.09 -5.71
CA TYR A 6 -2.06 -15.95 -4.69
C TYR A 6 -1.55 -15.58 -3.31
N PHE A 7 -2.40 -14.94 -2.52
CA PHE A 7 -2.09 -14.52 -1.16
C PHE A 7 -2.69 -15.47 -0.13
N GLY A 8 -1.84 -16.00 0.73
CA GLY A 8 -2.20 -16.76 1.91
C GLY A 8 -2.24 -15.89 3.16
N THR A 9 -2.05 -16.52 4.32
CA THR A 9 -1.88 -15.80 5.59
C THR A 9 -0.55 -15.03 5.61
N VAL A 10 -0.58 -13.79 6.02
CA VAL A 10 0.63 -12.99 6.24
C VAL A 10 1.38 -13.52 7.44
N HIS A 11 2.70 -13.68 7.31
CA HIS A 11 3.59 -14.09 8.39
C HIS A 11 4.58 -12.98 8.72
N PHE A 12 5.07 -12.98 9.94
CA PHE A 12 6.12 -12.08 10.39
C PHE A 12 7.28 -12.83 11.02
N SER A 13 8.46 -12.27 10.91
CA SER A 13 9.68 -12.70 11.62
C SER A 13 10.30 -11.48 12.30
N ILE A 14 11.07 -11.72 13.36
CA ILE A 14 11.73 -10.68 14.12
C ILE A 14 13.23 -10.95 14.13
N SER A 15 14.01 -9.93 13.83
CA SER A 15 15.45 -9.89 14.08
C SER A 15 15.74 -9.06 15.33
N LYS A 16 16.68 -9.52 16.15
CA LYS A 16 17.20 -8.82 17.34
C LYS A 16 18.64 -8.36 17.17
N ASP A 17 19.22 -8.58 16.00
CA ASP A 17 20.64 -8.40 15.70
C ASP A 17 20.86 -7.68 14.35
N PHE A 18 19.98 -6.73 14.04
CA PHE A 18 20.00 -5.92 12.81
C PHE A 18 19.97 -6.75 11.52
N GLY A 19 19.11 -7.78 11.49
CA GLY A 19 18.89 -8.58 10.30
C GLY A 19 19.87 -9.71 10.06
N LYS A 20 20.82 -9.97 10.98
CA LYS A 20 21.79 -11.08 10.85
C LYS A 20 21.14 -12.44 11.07
N SER A 21 20.15 -12.50 11.96
CA SER A 21 19.31 -13.67 12.16
C SER A 21 17.84 -13.28 12.32
N TRP A 22 16.94 -14.21 12.06
CA TRP A 22 15.49 -14.00 12.11
C TRP A 22 14.80 -15.13 12.86
N SER A 23 13.75 -14.80 13.59
CA SER A 23 12.90 -15.80 14.21
C SER A 23 12.18 -16.63 13.14
N GLU A 24 11.71 -17.83 13.53
CA GLU A 24 10.78 -18.58 12.71
C GLU A 24 9.56 -17.73 12.35
N PRO A 25 9.07 -17.81 11.10
CA PRO A 25 7.89 -17.07 10.65
C PRO A 25 6.64 -17.50 11.43
N LYS A 26 5.90 -16.54 11.96
CA LYS A 26 4.65 -16.74 12.67
C LYS A 26 3.48 -16.08 11.92
N PRO A 27 2.31 -16.73 11.83
CA PRO A 27 1.16 -16.14 11.16
C PRO A 27 0.60 -14.96 11.96
N ILE A 28 0.17 -13.91 11.25
CA ILE A 28 -0.69 -12.86 11.79
C ILE A 28 -2.14 -13.30 11.53
N ALA A 29 -2.79 -13.87 12.53
CA ALA A 29 -4.12 -14.46 12.38
C ALA A 29 -5.15 -13.49 11.76
N ALA A 30 -5.09 -12.21 12.15
CA ALA A 30 -5.98 -11.18 11.64
C ALA A 30 -5.73 -10.80 10.15
N LEU A 31 -4.63 -11.27 9.54
CA LEU A 31 -4.29 -11.08 8.13
C LEU A 31 -4.35 -12.40 7.35
N GLY A 32 -5.23 -13.31 7.78
CA GLY A 32 -5.49 -14.57 7.13
C GLY A 32 -6.28 -14.45 5.83
N ARG A 33 -6.45 -15.60 5.18
CA ARG A 33 -7.36 -15.80 4.05
C ARG A 33 -8.61 -16.49 4.58
N ASP A 34 -9.68 -15.72 4.75
CA ASP A 34 -10.87 -16.15 5.46
C ASP A 34 -12.10 -16.18 4.54
N PRO A 35 -13.04 -17.12 4.76
CA PRO A 35 -14.36 -17.05 4.14
C PRO A 35 -15.04 -15.73 4.51
N ILE A 36 -15.76 -15.14 3.57
CA ILE A 36 -16.52 -13.93 3.86
C ILE A 36 -17.80 -14.31 4.61
N PRO A 37 -18.04 -13.78 5.82
CA PRO A 37 -19.22 -14.08 6.60
C PRO A 37 -20.51 -13.84 5.82
N GLY A 38 -21.47 -14.77 5.95
CA GLY A 38 -22.78 -14.70 5.29
C GLY A 38 -22.78 -15.04 3.80
N ARG A 39 -21.63 -15.47 3.22
CA ARG A 39 -21.56 -15.94 1.83
C ARG A 39 -21.31 -17.44 1.76
N SER A 40 -22.13 -18.14 0.95
CA SER A 40 -22.04 -19.59 0.70
C SER A 40 -21.45 -19.94 -0.68
N ASP A 41 -21.05 -18.92 -1.47
CA ASP A 41 -20.56 -19.10 -2.84
C ASP A 41 -19.05 -19.38 -2.95
N GLY A 42 -18.40 -19.67 -1.83
CA GLY A 42 -16.98 -20.00 -1.75
C GLY A 42 -16.05 -18.80 -2.00
N LEU A 43 -16.53 -17.59 -1.71
CA LEU A 43 -15.73 -16.38 -1.77
C LEU A 43 -14.91 -16.20 -0.49
N PHE A 44 -13.61 -15.95 -0.66
CA PHE A 44 -12.64 -15.68 0.39
C PHE A 44 -12.07 -14.26 0.25
N ALA A 45 -11.74 -13.65 1.38
CA ALA A 45 -10.94 -12.45 1.47
C ALA A 45 -9.54 -12.79 2.00
N ALA A 46 -8.51 -12.28 1.34
CA ALA A 46 -7.13 -12.32 1.83
C ALA A 46 -6.60 -10.89 1.92
N VAL A 47 -5.49 -10.68 2.61
CA VAL A 47 -4.82 -9.38 2.69
C VAL A 47 -3.49 -9.48 1.96
N CYS A 48 -3.22 -8.51 1.10
CA CYS A 48 -1.97 -8.42 0.35
C CYS A 48 -1.29 -7.07 0.53
N ASP A 49 -0.06 -6.98 0.03
CA ASP A 49 0.78 -5.78 0.01
C ASP A 49 0.90 -5.15 1.41
N VAL A 50 1.13 -6.02 2.40
CA VAL A 50 1.23 -5.59 3.81
C VAL A 50 2.62 -5.03 4.06
N THR A 51 2.69 -3.73 4.33
CA THR A 51 3.93 -3.05 4.68
C THR A 51 3.86 -2.57 6.13
N PRO A 52 4.81 -2.98 6.99
CA PRO A 52 4.89 -2.52 8.36
C PRO A 52 5.52 -1.13 8.44
N GLN A 53 5.04 -0.32 9.38
CA GLN A 53 5.60 0.97 9.74
C GLN A 53 5.62 1.12 11.26
N TYR A 54 6.77 1.44 11.83
CA TYR A 54 6.86 1.78 13.26
C TYR A 54 6.40 3.22 13.49
N HIS A 55 5.54 3.40 14.48
CA HIS A 55 5.06 4.71 14.94
C HIS A 55 5.69 5.03 16.29
N PRO A 56 6.70 5.93 16.35
CA PRO A 56 7.52 6.13 17.54
C PRO A 56 6.74 6.63 18.76
N GLU A 57 5.81 7.57 18.54
CA GLU A 57 5.05 8.21 19.61
C GLU A 57 4.20 7.19 20.40
N THR A 58 3.55 6.28 19.68
CA THR A 58 2.70 5.24 20.31
C THR A 58 3.45 3.92 20.55
N LYS A 59 4.70 3.82 20.13
CA LYS A 59 5.52 2.59 20.20
C LYS A 59 4.84 1.37 19.54
N THR A 60 4.14 1.60 18.46
CA THR A 60 3.31 0.61 17.79
C THR A 60 3.82 0.36 16.37
N VAL A 61 3.81 -0.89 15.90
CA VAL A 61 3.98 -1.20 14.48
C VAL A 61 2.60 -1.23 13.83
N ILE A 62 2.38 -0.45 12.80
CA ILE A 62 1.17 -0.44 11.98
C ILE A 62 1.47 -1.23 10.71
N ALA A 63 0.79 -2.34 10.48
CA ALA A 63 0.92 -3.13 9.27
C ALA A 63 -0.34 -2.94 8.42
N LEU A 64 -0.21 -2.16 7.35
CA LEU A 64 -1.29 -1.75 6.45
C LEU A 64 -1.18 -2.52 5.13
N GLY A 65 -2.28 -3.11 4.71
CA GLY A 65 -2.46 -3.81 3.44
C GLY A 65 -3.84 -3.52 2.86
N HIS A 66 -4.27 -4.29 1.89
CA HIS A 66 -5.63 -4.20 1.37
C HIS A 66 -6.23 -5.58 1.11
N VAL A 67 -7.55 -5.64 1.13
CA VAL A 67 -8.26 -6.88 0.88
C VAL A 67 -8.29 -7.20 -0.60
N VAL A 68 -8.07 -8.47 -0.93
CA VAL A 68 -8.27 -9.06 -2.25
C VAL A 68 -9.19 -10.27 -2.13
N PHE A 69 -9.94 -10.56 -3.18
CA PHE A 69 -10.99 -11.56 -3.16
C PHE A 69 -10.65 -12.76 -4.05
N TYR A 70 -10.99 -13.96 -3.56
CA TYR A 70 -10.75 -15.22 -4.24
C TYR A 70 -11.98 -16.10 -4.27
N LYS A 71 -12.15 -16.84 -5.37
CA LYS A 71 -13.07 -17.99 -5.46
C LYS A 71 -12.24 -19.24 -5.67
N GLY A 72 -12.15 -20.08 -4.62
CA GLY A 72 -11.16 -21.15 -4.58
C GLY A 72 -9.75 -20.57 -4.69
N LYS A 73 -8.96 -20.99 -5.67
CA LYS A 73 -7.60 -20.50 -5.93
C LYS A 73 -7.52 -19.34 -6.94
N TYR A 74 -8.65 -18.92 -7.50
CA TYR A 74 -8.69 -17.90 -8.56
C TYR A 74 -9.11 -16.53 -8.02
N PHE A 75 -8.55 -15.48 -8.60
CA PHE A 75 -8.99 -14.12 -8.38
C PHE A 75 -10.46 -13.95 -8.73
N ALA A 76 -11.25 -13.47 -7.78
CA ALA A 76 -12.65 -13.12 -8.00
C ALA A 76 -12.73 -11.72 -8.63
N ARG A 77 -12.60 -11.63 -9.96
CA ARG A 77 -12.37 -10.37 -10.70
C ARG A 77 -13.41 -9.28 -10.43
N LYS A 78 -14.68 -9.62 -10.36
CA LYS A 78 -15.76 -8.64 -10.10
C LYS A 78 -15.64 -8.02 -8.72
N GLU A 79 -15.31 -8.82 -7.74
CA GLU A 79 -15.19 -8.43 -6.34
C GLU A 79 -13.96 -7.55 -6.09
N GLN A 80 -12.94 -7.60 -6.99
CA GLN A 80 -11.77 -6.73 -6.85
C GLN A 80 -12.11 -5.23 -6.93
N LEU A 81 -13.23 -4.87 -7.53
CA LEU A 81 -13.71 -3.48 -7.53
C LEU A 81 -14.23 -3.01 -6.16
N SER A 82 -14.36 -3.93 -5.21
CA SER A 82 -14.77 -3.66 -3.82
C SER A 82 -13.60 -3.76 -2.83
N ARG A 83 -12.35 -3.67 -3.29
CA ARG A 83 -11.17 -3.65 -2.43
C ARG A 83 -11.22 -2.48 -1.47
N TYR A 84 -10.71 -2.70 -0.28
CA TYR A 84 -10.58 -1.68 0.75
C TYR A 84 -9.31 -1.89 1.56
N PRO A 85 -8.70 -0.82 2.08
CA PRO A 85 -7.50 -0.92 2.90
C PRO A 85 -7.83 -1.41 4.30
N VAL A 86 -6.96 -2.28 4.81
CA VAL A 86 -7.06 -2.84 6.17
C VAL A 86 -5.71 -2.78 6.85
N TYR A 87 -5.72 -2.71 8.18
CA TYR A 87 -4.51 -2.73 8.97
C TYR A 87 -4.67 -3.53 10.25
N VAL A 88 -3.55 -3.93 10.79
CA VAL A 88 -3.39 -4.43 12.15
C VAL A 88 -2.29 -3.65 12.83
N THR A 89 -2.28 -3.66 14.15
CA THR A 89 -1.24 -3.02 14.93
C THR A 89 -0.57 -4.03 15.84
N ARG A 90 0.74 -3.86 16.06
CA ARG A 90 1.49 -4.64 17.02
C ARG A 90 1.97 -3.72 18.13
N SER A 91 1.55 -4.01 19.36
CA SER A 91 1.91 -3.24 20.55
C SER A 91 3.38 -3.47 20.97
N ALA A 92 3.87 -2.68 21.92
CA ALA A 92 5.24 -2.80 22.42
C ALA A 92 5.51 -4.14 23.12
N ASP A 93 4.50 -4.73 23.72
CA ASP A 93 4.53 -6.07 24.36
C ASP A 93 4.41 -7.21 23.35
N GLY A 94 4.23 -6.88 22.07
CA GLY A 94 4.34 -7.85 20.99
C GLY A 94 3.02 -8.45 20.52
N GLU A 95 1.88 -7.96 21.02
CA GLU A 95 0.57 -8.47 20.66
C GLU A 95 0.03 -7.82 19.38
N TRP A 96 -0.55 -8.63 18.49
CA TRP A 96 -1.23 -8.17 17.29
C TRP A 96 -2.72 -7.89 17.56
N SER A 97 -3.20 -6.78 17.06
CA SER A 97 -4.63 -6.45 17.12
C SER A 97 -5.46 -7.30 16.14
N GLY A 98 -6.79 -7.27 16.30
CA GLY A 98 -7.71 -7.67 15.24
C GLY A 98 -7.59 -6.77 14.00
N ARG A 99 -8.09 -7.27 12.86
CA ARG A 99 -8.15 -6.51 11.59
C ARG A 99 -9.05 -5.29 11.72
N LYS A 100 -8.55 -4.14 11.32
CA LYS A 100 -9.29 -2.87 11.28
C LYS A 100 -9.36 -2.38 9.84
N ILE A 101 -10.46 -1.71 9.48
CA ILE A 101 -10.62 -1.10 8.16
C ILE A 101 -10.12 0.34 8.23
N LEU A 102 -9.25 0.73 7.30
CA LEU A 102 -8.96 2.13 7.09
C LEU A 102 -10.06 2.71 6.19
N LYS A 103 -10.86 3.62 6.75
CA LYS A 103 -11.96 4.23 5.99
C LYS A 103 -11.39 5.06 4.84
N TRP A 104 -11.85 4.75 3.63
CA TRP A 104 -11.55 5.50 2.41
C TRP A 104 -12.87 6.01 1.80
N ASP A 105 -12.94 7.31 1.56
CA ASP A 105 -14.13 7.95 1.00
C ASP A 105 -13.75 9.19 0.18
N ASP A 106 -12.87 9.00 -0.82
CA ASP A 106 -12.49 10.07 -1.72
C ASP A 106 -13.50 10.16 -2.88
N PRO A 107 -14.11 11.32 -3.14
CA PRO A 107 -15.12 11.49 -4.20
C PRO A 107 -14.55 11.28 -5.61
N ARG A 108 -13.23 11.43 -5.81
CA ARG A 108 -12.56 11.22 -7.10
C ARG A 108 -12.43 9.74 -7.47
N GLY A 109 -12.55 8.83 -6.49
CA GLY A 109 -12.53 7.40 -6.75
C GLY A 109 -12.59 6.56 -5.48
N LYS A 110 -13.62 5.74 -5.38
CA LYS A 110 -13.82 4.82 -4.23
C LYS A 110 -13.09 3.49 -4.39
N PHE A 111 -12.67 3.16 -5.61
CA PHE A 111 -11.92 1.96 -5.89
C PHE A 111 -10.46 2.15 -5.46
N ILE A 112 -10.03 1.40 -4.46
CA ILE A 112 -8.65 1.29 -4.03
C ILE A 112 -8.01 0.12 -4.77
N TYR A 113 -6.95 0.39 -5.52
CA TYR A 113 -6.17 -0.68 -6.14
C TYR A 113 -5.07 -1.18 -5.22
N THR A 114 -4.25 -0.28 -4.73
CA THR A 114 -3.28 -0.57 -3.69
C THR A 114 -3.19 0.60 -2.72
N ASN A 115 -2.94 0.29 -1.48
CA ASN A 115 -2.71 1.25 -0.42
C ASN A 115 -1.24 1.40 -0.13
N ASN A 116 -0.41 1.52 -1.19
CA ASN A 116 1.01 1.63 -1.00
C ASN A 116 1.70 0.28 -0.74
N CYS A 117 2.15 -0.37 -1.78
CA CYS A 117 3.02 -1.55 -1.70
C CYS A 117 4.42 -1.19 -1.18
N GLY A 118 4.77 0.09 -1.19
CA GLY A 118 6.07 0.60 -0.82
C GLY A 118 6.13 1.26 0.55
N GLN A 119 7.03 2.18 0.68
CA GLN A 119 7.34 2.87 1.92
C GLN A 119 6.28 3.92 2.28
N ARG A 120 6.19 4.21 3.57
CA ARG A 120 5.48 5.37 4.13
C ARG A 120 6.35 6.01 5.20
N ILE A 121 6.03 7.21 5.63
CA ILE A 121 6.87 8.02 6.50
C ILE A 121 6.04 8.48 7.69
N VAL A 122 6.56 8.28 8.89
CA VAL A 122 6.01 8.94 10.08
C VAL A 122 6.70 10.30 10.20
N LEU A 123 5.90 11.34 10.16
CA LEU A 123 6.36 12.72 10.26
C LEU A 123 6.70 13.06 11.73
N PRO A 124 7.49 14.12 11.97
CA PRO A 124 7.87 14.53 13.33
C PRO A 124 6.70 14.83 14.27
N ASN A 125 5.55 15.20 13.72
CA ASN A 125 4.31 15.46 14.48
C ASN A 125 3.46 14.19 14.72
N GLY A 126 3.98 13.00 14.37
CA GLY A 126 3.26 11.73 14.50
C GLY A 126 2.30 11.39 13.36
N ASP A 127 2.05 12.31 12.43
CA ASP A 127 1.24 12.00 11.24
C ASP A 127 1.96 11.01 10.32
N ILE A 128 1.20 10.27 9.54
CA ILE A 128 1.73 9.29 8.60
C ILE A 128 1.51 9.80 7.18
N GLN A 129 2.60 10.05 6.46
CA GLN A 129 2.59 10.35 5.04
C GLN A 129 2.72 9.06 4.25
N MET A 130 1.76 8.81 3.37
CA MET A 130 1.68 7.62 2.51
C MET A 130 1.19 7.98 1.12
N SER A 131 1.07 7.00 0.24
CA SER A 131 0.53 7.19 -1.10
C SER A 131 -0.42 6.06 -1.47
N PHE A 132 -1.50 6.38 -2.16
CA PHE A 132 -2.49 5.41 -2.60
C PHE A 132 -2.68 5.45 -4.11
N THR A 133 -2.88 4.25 -4.68
CA THR A 133 -3.48 4.10 -6.01
C THR A 133 -4.98 3.89 -5.86
N PHE A 134 -5.75 4.77 -6.45
CA PHE A 134 -7.22 4.72 -6.41
C PHE A 134 -7.82 5.26 -7.72
N GLY A 135 -9.10 5.12 -7.89
CA GLY A 135 -9.78 5.65 -9.07
C GLY A 135 -11.26 5.27 -9.15
N PRO A 136 -11.93 5.68 -10.24
CA PRO A 136 -13.33 5.38 -10.46
C PRO A 136 -13.61 3.91 -10.81
N GLY A 137 -12.58 3.15 -11.21
CA GLY A 137 -12.69 1.76 -11.62
C GLY A 137 -11.36 1.13 -12.03
N GLU A 138 -11.41 0.09 -12.85
CA GLU A 138 -10.20 -0.64 -13.28
C GLU A 138 -9.22 0.19 -14.11
N LYS A 139 -9.74 1.16 -14.85
CA LYS A 139 -8.96 2.12 -15.64
C LYS A 139 -8.95 3.49 -14.97
N ASN A 140 -8.11 4.39 -15.47
CA ASN A 140 -7.98 5.76 -14.98
C ASN A 140 -7.56 5.81 -13.50
N ARG A 141 -6.72 4.89 -13.09
CA ARG A 141 -6.13 4.89 -11.76
C ARG A 141 -5.16 6.05 -11.62
N MET A 142 -5.24 6.67 -10.48
CA MET A 142 -4.41 7.82 -10.11
C MET A 142 -3.69 7.56 -8.81
N VAL A 143 -2.64 8.32 -8.56
CA VAL A 143 -1.83 8.24 -7.34
C VAL A 143 -1.86 9.58 -6.65
N SER A 144 -2.13 9.59 -5.35
CA SER A 144 -2.02 10.78 -4.50
C SER A 144 -1.19 10.53 -3.26
N GLY A 145 -0.57 11.57 -2.76
CA GLY A 145 -0.14 11.64 -1.36
C GLY A 145 -1.35 11.60 -0.44
N VAL A 146 -1.24 10.87 0.65
CA VAL A 146 -2.30 10.70 1.65
C VAL A 146 -1.71 10.96 3.03
N GLN A 147 -2.31 11.86 3.77
CA GLN A 147 -1.96 12.12 5.16
C GLN A 147 -2.95 11.43 6.08
N ALA A 148 -2.43 10.72 7.06
CA ALA A 148 -3.22 10.01 8.06
C ALA A 148 -2.73 10.32 9.46
N THR A 149 -3.63 10.23 10.43
CA THR A 149 -3.33 10.33 11.85
C THR A 149 -3.48 8.97 12.52
N TYR A 150 -2.67 8.72 13.53
CA TYR A 150 -2.79 7.53 14.37
C TYR A 150 -2.71 7.90 15.86
N ASP A 151 -3.76 7.62 16.61
CA ASP A 151 -3.91 7.99 18.02
C ASP A 151 -3.51 6.88 19.00
N GLY A 152 -2.83 5.84 18.53
CA GLY A 152 -2.51 4.62 19.30
C GLY A 152 -3.56 3.51 19.17
N ASN A 153 -4.73 3.82 18.65
CA ASN A 153 -5.82 2.86 18.44
C ASN A 153 -6.37 2.89 17.01
N LEU A 154 -6.63 4.08 16.48
CA LEU A 154 -7.33 4.24 15.20
C LEU A 154 -6.47 5.04 14.21
N LEU A 155 -6.24 4.40 13.02
CA LEU A 155 -5.65 5.04 11.85
C LEU A 155 -6.77 5.69 11.03
N LYS A 156 -6.62 6.99 10.76
CA LYS A 156 -7.61 7.77 9.99
C LYS A 156 -6.94 8.52 8.86
N VAL A 157 -7.49 8.43 7.65
CA VAL A 157 -7.15 9.37 6.58
C VAL A 157 -7.64 10.75 6.98
N ARG A 158 -6.73 11.73 6.95
CA ARG A 158 -7.04 13.14 7.20
C ARG A 158 -7.26 13.88 5.90
N ASP A 159 -6.31 13.77 4.98
CA ASP A 159 -6.31 14.50 3.73
C ASP A 159 -5.78 13.64 2.58
N VAL A 160 -6.27 13.93 1.36
CA VAL A 160 -5.83 13.30 0.11
C VAL A 160 -5.46 14.38 -0.90
N GLY A 161 -4.19 14.43 -1.27
CA GLY A 161 -3.62 15.45 -2.14
C GLY A 161 -4.11 15.40 -3.59
N PRO A 162 -3.69 16.38 -4.39
CA PRO A 162 -3.93 16.37 -5.83
C PRO A 162 -3.37 15.09 -6.47
N PRO A 163 -4.10 14.46 -7.43
CA PRO A 163 -3.66 13.22 -8.01
C PRO A 163 -2.71 13.41 -9.18
N LEU A 164 -1.65 12.61 -9.20
CA LEU A 164 -0.89 12.31 -10.41
C LEU A 164 -1.70 11.33 -11.28
N LYS A 165 -1.67 11.54 -12.60
CA LYS A 165 -2.44 10.75 -13.56
C LYS A 165 -1.59 10.25 -14.71
N ASN A 166 -2.05 9.18 -15.35
CA ASN A 166 -1.53 8.68 -16.62
C ASN A 166 -2.69 8.10 -17.43
N GLU A 167 -2.77 8.44 -18.71
CA GLU A 167 -3.87 8.00 -19.60
C GLU A 167 -3.61 6.62 -20.22
N LYS A 168 -2.37 6.13 -20.13
CA LYS A 168 -1.98 4.84 -20.70
C LYS A 168 -2.29 3.68 -19.76
N GLY A 169 -2.65 2.54 -20.34
CA GLY A 169 -2.94 1.31 -19.62
C GLY A 169 -4.06 1.47 -18.60
N ARG A 170 -3.81 1.04 -17.37
CA ARG A 170 -4.74 1.21 -16.25
C ARG A 170 -4.55 2.53 -15.48
N GLY A 171 -3.61 3.37 -15.89
CA GLY A 171 -3.18 4.57 -15.19
C GLY A 171 -1.93 4.36 -14.37
N LEU A 172 -1.84 4.97 -13.20
CA LEU A 172 -0.71 4.86 -12.27
C LEU A 172 -0.99 3.81 -11.19
N LEU A 173 0.06 3.08 -10.79
CA LEU A 173 -0.03 1.92 -9.92
C LEU A 173 1.07 1.93 -8.86
N GLU A 174 0.81 1.29 -7.72
CA GLU A 174 1.81 0.85 -6.74
C GLU A 174 2.90 1.89 -6.42
N PRO A 175 2.52 3.03 -5.84
CA PRO A 175 3.48 4.06 -5.48
C PRO A 175 4.29 3.67 -4.25
N SER A 176 5.52 4.19 -4.16
CA SER A 176 6.36 4.15 -2.97
C SER A 176 6.90 5.54 -2.66
N ILE A 177 6.86 5.95 -1.39
CA ILE A 177 7.26 7.28 -0.95
C ILE A 177 8.46 7.18 0.00
N THR A 178 9.42 8.08 -0.17
CA THR A 178 10.55 8.23 0.76
C THR A 178 10.88 9.72 0.98
N ASN A 179 11.63 10.01 2.04
CA ASN A 179 12.23 11.32 2.26
C ASN A 179 13.73 11.22 2.02
N PHE A 180 14.24 12.12 1.19
CA PHE A 180 15.66 12.21 0.89
C PHE A 180 16.05 13.66 0.58
N ASN A 181 17.10 14.18 1.21
CA ASN A 181 17.58 15.56 1.10
C ASN A 181 16.46 16.59 1.33
N ASP A 182 15.74 16.43 2.45
CA ASP A 182 14.64 17.31 2.87
C ASP A 182 13.49 17.44 1.87
N ARG A 183 13.39 16.51 0.93
CA ARG A 183 12.30 16.41 -0.02
C ARG A 183 11.66 15.03 0.01
N PHE A 184 10.40 15.00 -0.33
CA PHE A 184 9.67 13.76 -0.54
C PHE A 184 9.82 13.33 -2.00
N TRP A 185 10.07 12.05 -2.20
CA TRP A 185 10.18 11.41 -3.49
C TRP A 185 9.13 10.30 -3.58
N ILE A 186 8.50 10.20 -4.72
CA ILE A 186 7.57 9.11 -5.00
C ILE A 186 7.99 8.42 -6.29
N THR A 187 8.10 7.10 -6.23
CA THR A 187 8.26 6.23 -7.40
C THR A 187 6.93 5.59 -7.73
N ILE A 188 6.59 5.44 -9.01
CA ILE A 188 5.27 5.01 -9.43
C ILE A 188 5.39 4.03 -10.59
N ARG A 189 4.76 2.88 -10.47
CA ARG A 189 4.59 1.92 -11.55
C ARG A 189 3.57 2.41 -12.58
N ALA A 190 3.80 2.12 -13.86
CA ALA A 190 2.85 2.34 -14.94
C ALA A 190 2.87 1.16 -15.94
N GLU A 191 2.02 1.20 -16.95
CA GLU A 191 1.88 0.13 -17.97
C GLU A 191 2.21 0.63 -19.37
N ASP A 192 3.14 1.57 -19.46
CA ASP A 192 3.66 2.14 -20.72
C ASP A 192 5.17 1.94 -20.88
N ASN A 193 5.68 0.84 -20.31
CA ASN A 193 7.10 0.46 -20.28
C ASN A 193 8.00 1.48 -19.58
N ARG A 194 7.45 2.24 -18.64
CA ARG A 194 8.16 3.26 -17.87
C ARG A 194 7.78 3.20 -16.41
N GLY A 195 8.73 3.48 -15.54
CA GLY A 195 8.49 3.95 -14.19
C GLY A 195 8.43 5.48 -14.18
N TYR A 196 7.73 6.02 -13.22
CA TYR A 196 7.66 7.47 -13.01
C TYR A 196 8.20 7.84 -11.64
N VAL A 197 8.71 9.07 -11.55
CA VAL A 197 9.14 9.68 -10.31
C VAL A 197 8.56 11.09 -10.24
N SER A 198 8.22 11.53 -9.05
CA SER A 198 7.89 12.92 -8.75
C SER A 198 8.50 13.33 -7.42
N VAL A 199 8.59 14.62 -7.20
CA VAL A 199 9.17 15.25 -6.00
C VAL A 199 8.12 16.16 -5.38
N SER A 200 8.20 16.31 -4.06
CA SER A 200 7.34 17.21 -3.30
C SER A 200 8.11 17.80 -2.12
N GLU A 201 7.78 19.02 -1.73
CA GLU A 201 8.32 19.63 -0.52
C GLU A 201 7.56 19.22 0.74
N ASP A 202 6.29 18.85 0.60
CA ASP A 202 5.39 18.54 1.71
C ASP A 202 4.89 17.07 1.73
N GLY A 203 5.24 16.28 0.70
CA GLY A 203 4.78 14.89 0.52
C GLY A 203 3.30 14.76 0.11
N PHE A 204 2.63 15.88 -0.13
CA PHE A 204 1.21 15.96 -0.41
C PHE A 204 0.92 16.59 -1.78
N ASN A 205 1.56 17.70 -2.09
CA ASN A 205 1.51 18.36 -3.39
C ASN A 205 2.72 17.94 -4.20
N TRP A 206 2.49 17.17 -5.26
CA TRP A 206 3.53 16.60 -6.10
C TRP A 206 3.76 17.43 -7.35
N ASP A 207 5.02 17.63 -7.72
CA ASP A 207 5.39 18.13 -9.03
C ASP A 207 4.84 17.25 -10.16
N GLU A 208 4.87 17.72 -11.39
CA GLU A 208 4.53 16.87 -12.54
C GLU A 208 5.46 15.66 -12.58
N LYS A 209 4.84 14.47 -12.73
CA LYS A 209 5.61 13.23 -12.83
C LYS A 209 6.48 13.22 -14.08
N ARG A 210 7.68 12.72 -13.96
CA ARG A 210 8.62 12.51 -15.06
C ARG A 210 8.99 11.04 -15.18
N PRO A 211 9.31 10.55 -16.38
CA PRO A 211 9.87 9.22 -16.53
C PRO A 211 11.14 9.06 -15.68
N TRP A 212 11.33 7.88 -15.13
CA TRP A 212 12.59 7.54 -14.48
C TRP A 212 13.68 7.41 -15.55
N CYS A 213 14.77 8.13 -15.38
CA CYS A 213 15.86 8.20 -16.34
C CYS A 213 17.19 7.86 -15.68
N TRP A 214 18.13 7.42 -16.48
CA TRP A 214 19.53 7.39 -16.10
C TRP A 214 20.08 8.82 -15.92
N GLU A 215 21.29 8.94 -15.36
CA GLU A 215 21.94 10.22 -15.12
C GLU A 215 22.13 11.07 -16.40
N ASP A 216 22.32 10.41 -17.54
CA ASP A 216 22.45 11.04 -18.86
C ASP A 216 21.10 11.50 -19.48
N GLY A 217 20.00 11.30 -18.75
CA GLY A 217 18.65 11.61 -19.22
C GLY A 217 17.99 10.55 -20.08
N THR A 218 18.68 9.45 -20.40
CA THR A 218 18.09 8.32 -21.15
C THR A 218 16.98 7.67 -20.31
N PRO A 219 15.75 7.52 -20.84
CA PRO A 219 14.66 6.90 -20.11
C PRO A 219 14.99 5.46 -19.71
N LEU A 220 14.73 5.12 -18.45
CA LEU A 220 14.84 3.76 -17.96
C LEU A 220 13.61 2.95 -18.45
N GLU A 221 13.86 2.00 -19.33
CA GLU A 221 12.81 1.08 -19.81
C GLU A 221 12.48 0.06 -18.73
N MET A 222 11.21 -0.06 -18.39
CA MET A 222 10.71 -0.95 -17.36
C MET A 222 9.53 -1.77 -17.85
N SER A 223 9.48 -3.04 -17.43
CA SER A 223 8.31 -3.87 -17.65
C SER A 223 7.09 -3.34 -16.89
N THR A 224 5.92 -3.51 -17.48
CA THR A 224 4.63 -3.14 -16.85
C THR A 224 4.34 -3.89 -15.56
N THR A 225 5.05 -4.97 -15.28
CA THR A 225 4.85 -5.81 -14.09
C THR A 225 5.82 -5.50 -12.96
N GLN A 226 6.76 -4.57 -13.16
CA GLN A 226 7.73 -4.22 -12.13
C GLN A 226 7.13 -3.26 -11.10
N GLN A 227 7.45 -3.50 -9.85
CA GLN A 227 7.24 -2.58 -8.74
C GLN A 227 8.52 -1.77 -8.54
N HIS A 228 8.37 -0.52 -8.17
CA HIS A 228 9.48 0.40 -7.92
C HIS A 228 9.54 0.69 -6.43
N TRP A 229 10.63 0.27 -5.82
CA TRP A 229 10.88 0.39 -4.37
C TRP A 229 11.84 1.52 -4.07
#